data_b781f2ffe10fc9a0b21f541da549cc6d
#
_entry.id   b781f2ffe10fc9a0b21f541da549cc6d
#
_cell.length_a   1.000
_cell.length_b   1.000
_cell.length_c   1.000
_cell.angle_alpha   90.00
_cell.angle_beta   90.00
_cell.angle_gamma   90.00
#
_symmetry.space_group_name_H-M   'P 1'
#
loop_
_entity.id
_entity.type
_entity.pdbx_description
1 polymer ?
#
loop_
_entity_poly.entity_id
_entity_poly.type
_entity_poly.pdbx_seq_one_letter_code
_entity_poly.pdbx_strand_id
1 'polypeptide(L)'
;MASKAFTAHGDHIRLTVRLTPNGGRDAIDGVEAAADGDEHLKVRVSAVPEKGKANQALLAFLAKKLGLAKSKLSLISGETQRKKILRIEGDPEDLIRRLAELAGR
;
A
#
# COMPACT_ATOMS: atom_id res chain seq x y z
N MET A 1 7.26 15.56 6.54
CA MET A 1 6.43 15.00 7.61
C MET A 1 5.98 13.60 7.25
N ALA A 2 6.11 12.69 8.19
CA ALA A 2 5.71 11.31 7.94
C ALA A 2 4.19 11.18 8.08
N SER A 3 3.57 10.46 7.16
CA SER A 3 2.16 10.13 7.25
C SER A 3 1.97 8.94 8.20
N LYS A 4 0.83 8.92 8.89
CA LYS A 4 0.47 7.76 9.70
C LYS A 4 0.24 6.50 8.87
N ALA A 5 0.07 6.65 7.54
CA ALA A 5 -0.08 5.50 6.66
C ALA A 5 1.21 4.69 6.55
N PHE A 6 2.35 5.30 6.80
CA PHE A 6 3.67 4.66 6.68
C PHE A 6 4.34 4.66 8.06
N THR A 7 4.67 3.50 8.60
CA THR A 7 5.38 3.43 9.88
C THR A 7 6.68 2.67 9.69
N ALA A 8 7.78 3.27 10.20
CA ALA A 8 9.11 2.69 10.08
C ALA A 8 9.37 1.68 11.19
N HIS A 9 9.99 0.58 10.81
CA HIS A 9 10.49 -0.45 11.72
C HIS A 9 11.93 -0.73 11.31
N GLY A 10 12.66 -1.55 12.04
CA GLY A 10 14.09 -1.71 11.83
C GLY A 10 14.52 -1.95 10.38
N ASP A 11 13.91 -2.93 9.73
CA ASP A 11 14.31 -3.38 8.40
C ASP A 11 13.14 -3.40 7.41
N HIS A 12 12.04 -2.75 7.76
CA HIS A 12 10.85 -2.73 6.92
C HIS A 12 9.96 -1.55 7.31
N ILE A 13 8.93 -1.33 6.51
CA ILE A 13 7.86 -0.42 6.88
C ILE A 13 6.55 -1.20 6.89
N ARG A 14 5.59 -0.65 7.61
CA ARG A 14 4.19 -1.09 7.52
C ARG A 14 3.42 0.02 6.82
N LEU A 15 2.63 -0.38 5.85
CA LEU A 15 1.83 0.53 5.04
C LEU A 15 0.37 0.18 5.21
N THR A 16 -0.42 1.17 5.62
CA THR A 16 -1.87 1.02 5.67
C THR A 16 -2.44 1.45 4.34
N VAL A 17 -3.18 0.56 3.69
CA VAL A 17 -3.76 0.78 2.36
C VAL A 17 -5.26 0.60 2.43
N ARG A 18 -5.98 1.47 1.74
CA ARG A 18 -7.39 1.23 1.45
C ARG A 18 -7.49 0.85 -0.02
N LEU A 19 -7.88 -0.38 -0.29
CA LEU A 19 -7.91 -0.94 -1.63
C LEU A 19 -9.29 -0.84 -2.24
N THR A 20 -9.36 -0.30 -3.46
CA THR A 20 -10.59 -0.29 -4.26
C THR A 20 -10.38 -1.24 -5.44
N PRO A 21 -11.03 -2.42 -5.41
CA PRO A 21 -10.98 -3.33 -6.56
C PRO A 21 -11.97 -2.86 -7.63
N ASN A 22 -11.87 -3.45 -8.82
CA ASN A 22 -12.71 -3.05 -9.96
C ASN A 22 -12.63 -1.56 -10.24
N GLY A 23 -11.44 -0.97 -10.04
CA GLY A 23 -11.26 0.48 -10.12
C GLY A 23 -11.00 1.02 -11.51
N GLY A 24 -11.11 0.19 -12.52
CA GLY A 24 -10.89 0.58 -13.92
C GLY A 24 -9.43 0.55 -14.32
N ARG A 25 -8.53 0.90 -13.43
CA ARG A 25 -7.09 0.86 -13.68
C ARG A 25 -6.34 0.79 -12.35
N ASP A 26 -5.08 0.43 -12.42
CA ASP A 26 -4.21 0.44 -11.25
C ASP A 26 -3.67 1.86 -11.05
N ALA A 27 -3.88 2.42 -9.87
CA ALA A 27 -3.45 3.79 -9.59
C ALA A 27 -3.31 4.01 -8.10
N ILE A 28 -2.41 4.94 -7.74
CA ILE A 28 -2.26 5.43 -6.37
C ILE A 28 -2.95 6.78 -6.30
N ASP A 29 -3.96 6.91 -5.44
CA ASP A 29 -4.78 8.12 -5.35
C ASP A 29 -4.34 9.07 -4.23
N GLY A 30 -3.28 8.73 -3.50
CA GLY A 30 -2.74 9.59 -2.46
C GLY A 30 -3.12 9.13 -1.06
N VAL A 31 -2.71 9.91 -0.07
CA VAL A 31 -2.98 9.64 1.33
C VAL A 31 -4.27 10.34 1.73
N GLU A 32 -5.10 9.63 2.50
CA GLU A 32 -6.38 10.15 2.97
C GLU A 32 -6.51 9.86 4.45
N ALA A 33 -7.13 10.77 5.19
CA ALA A 33 -7.41 10.57 6.61
C ALA A 33 -8.78 9.92 6.77
N ALA A 34 -8.85 8.92 7.65
CA ALA A 34 -10.13 8.31 8.03
C ALA A 34 -10.79 9.15 9.12
N ALA A 35 -12.06 8.85 9.38
CA ALA A 35 -12.84 9.61 10.37
C ALA A 35 -12.24 9.55 11.78
N ASP A 36 -11.50 8.47 12.10
CA ASP A 36 -10.88 8.29 13.41
C ASP A 36 -9.51 8.97 13.52
N GLY A 37 -9.07 9.67 12.48
CA GLY A 37 -7.78 10.34 12.47
C GLY A 37 -6.64 9.51 11.93
N ASP A 38 -6.85 8.22 11.65
CA ASP A 38 -5.84 7.39 11.02
C ASP A 38 -5.72 7.77 9.55
N GLU A 39 -4.56 7.48 8.98
CA GLU A 39 -4.31 7.75 7.56
C GLU A 39 -4.04 6.46 6.82
N HIS A 40 -4.36 6.47 5.54
CA HIS A 40 -4.13 5.33 4.67
C HIS A 40 -3.82 5.81 3.26
N LEU A 41 -3.11 4.97 2.52
CA LEU A 41 -2.84 5.21 1.11
C LEU A 41 -3.99 4.62 0.31
N LYS A 42 -4.63 5.42 -0.52
CA LYS A 42 -5.70 4.94 -1.39
C LYS A 42 -5.10 4.37 -2.66
N VAL A 43 -5.41 3.12 -2.95
CA VAL A 43 -4.91 2.44 -4.14
C VAL A 43 -6.08 1.77 -4.85
N ARG A 44 -6.14 1.94 -6.16
CA ARG A 44 -7.12 1.26 -7.00
C ARG A 44 -6.41 0.18 -7.81
N VAL A 45 -7.08 -0.94 -7.99
CA VAL A 45 -6.62 -1.98 -8.92
C VAL A 45 -7.78 -2.38 -9.81
N SER A 46 -7.47 -2.77 -11.04
CA SER A 46 -8.51 -3.23 -11.98
C SER A 46 -8.99 -4.63 -11.67
N ALA A 47 -8.21 -5.40 -10.92
CA ALA A 47 -8.54 -6.79 -10.60
C ALA A 47 -9.79 -6.89 -9.73
N VAL A 48 -10.49 -8.03 -9.86
CA VAL A 48 -11.70 -8.29 -9.08
C VAL A 48 -11.32 -8.79 -7.67
N PRO A 49 -12.19 -8.58 -6.66
CA PRO A 49 -11.91 -8.99 -5.28
C PRO A 49 -12.25 -10.46 -5.03
N GLU A 50 -11.85 -11.33 -5.92
CA GLU A 50 -12.14 -12.76 -5.81
C GLU A 50 -10.87 -13.56 -5.64
N LYS A 51 -10.89 -14.52 -4.74
CA LYS A 51 -9.80 -15.49 -4.58
C LYS A 51 -8.44 -14.83 -4.44
N GLY A 52 -8.40 -13.69 -3.78
CA GLY A 52 -7.15 -12.97 -3.56
C GLY A 52 -6.58 -12.27 -4.78
N LYS A 53 -7.30 -12.19 -5.88
CA LYS A 53 -6.79 -11.54 -7.09
C LYS A 53 -6.48 -10.08 -6.89
N ALA A 54 -7.36 -9.34 -6.22
CA ALA A 54 -7.11 -7.92 -5.95
C ALA A 54 -5.93 -7.74 -5.01
N ASN A 55 -5.78 -8.61 -4.00
CA ASN A 55 -4.64 -8.55 -3.09
C ASN A 55 -3.33 -8.80 -3.83
N GLN A 56 -3.31 -9.80 -4.71
CA GLN A 56 -2.12 -10.09 -5.51
C GLN A 56 -1.79 -8.92 -6.45
N ALA A 57 -2.82 -8.34 -7.06
CA ALA A 57 -2.63 -7.19 -7.95
C ALA A 57 -2.07 -6.00 -7.18
N LEU A 58 -2.54 -5.77 -5.96
CA LEU A 58 -2.05 -4.70 -5.09
C LEU A 58 -0.56 -4.86 -4.82
N LEU A 59 -0.15 -6.07 -4.40
CA LEU A 59 1.26 -6.32 -4.09
C LEU A 59 2.14 -6.16 -5.33
N ALA A 60 1.70 -6.70 -6.45
CA ALA A 60 2.46 -6.60 -7.70
C ALA A 60 2.59 -5.15 -8.17
N PHE A 61 1.50 -4.39 -8.08
CA PHE A 61 1.48 -3.00 -8.50
C PHE A 61 2.43 -2.15 -7.66
N LEU A 62 2.34 -2.29 -6.33
CA LEU A 62 3.21 -1.53 -5.44
C LEU A 62 4.68 -1.92 -5.60
N ALA A 63 4.97 -3.21 -5.78
CA ALA A 63 6.33 -3.67 -6.01
C ALA A 63 6.91 -3.02 -7.26
N LYS A 64 6.13 -2.97 -8.33
CA LYS A 64 6.56 -2.35 -9.57
C LYS A 64 6.83 -0.86 -9.38
N LYS A 65 5.94 -0.16 -8.69
CA LYS A 65 6.09 1.28 -8.46
C LYS A 65 7.28 1.60 -7.59
N LEU A 66 7.59 0.72 -6.63
CA LEU A 66 8.72 0.91 -5.74
C LEU A 66 10.04 0.36 -6.29
N GLY A 67 9.99 -0.35 -7.41
CA GLY A 67 11.18 -0.95 -7.98
C GLY A 67 11.71 -2.12 -7.16
N LEU A 68 10.82 -2.86 -6.50
CA LEU A 68 11.18 -3.97 -5.63
C LEU A 68 10.68 -5.29 -6.21
N ALA A 69 11.30 -6.39 -5.78
CA ALA A 69 10.77 -7.71 -6.05
C ALA A 69 9.46 -7.89 -5.28
N LYS A 70 8.49 -8.55 -5.88
CA LYS A 70 7.19 -8.77 -5.22
C LYS A 70 7.34 -9.51 -3.89
N SER A 71 8.35 -10.36 -3.76
CA SER A 71 8.61 -11.11 -2.53
C SER A 71 8.95 -10.22 -1.34
N LYS A 72 9.28 -8.95 -1.58
CA LYS A 72 9.57 -8.00 -0.50
C LYS A 72 8.29 -7.44 0.14
N LEU A 73 7.15 -7.65 -0.49
CA LEU A 73 5.87 -7.17 0.02
C LEU A 73 5.02 -8.34 0.49
N SER A 74 4.37 -8.17 1.63
CA SER A 74 3.47 -9.18 2.16
C SER A 74 2.28 -8.51 2.82
N LEU A 75 1.14 -9.19 2.77
CA LEU A 75 -0.09 -8.73 3.41
C LEU A 75 -0.10 -9.27 4.84
N ILE A 76 -0.13 -8.36 5.82
CA ILE A 76 -0.10 -8.75 7.23
C ILE A 76 -1.52 -8.91 7.77
N SER A 77 -2.44 -8.03 7.38
CA SER A 77 -3.80 -8.09 7.89
C SER A 77 -4.77 -7.47 6.90
N GLY A 78 -6.06 -7.77 7.07
CA GLY A 78 -7.10 -7.22 6.24
C GLY A 78 -7.32 -7.95 4.93
N GLU A 79 -7.07 -9.26 4.89
CA GLU A 79 -7.15 -10.05 3.67
C GLU A 79 -8.50 -9.89 2.95
N THR A 80 -9.60 -9.88 3.71
CA THR A 80 -10.94 -9.76 3.15
C THR A 80 -11.56 -8.38 3.34
N GLN A 81 -10.79 -7.41 3.82
CA GLN A 81 -11.28 -6.06 4.10
C GLN A 81 -10.64 -5.08 3.13
N ARG A 82 -11.28 -3.91 2.96
CA ARG A 82 -10.70 -2.86 2.13
C ARG A 82 -9.45 -2.26 2.76
N LYS A 83 -9.45 -2.10 4.08
CA LYS A 83 -8.30 -1.59 4.81
C LYS A 83 -7.33 -2.75 5.06
N LYS A 84 -6.12 -2.61 4.55
CA LYS A 84 -5.11 -3.66 4.60
C LYS A 84 -3.84 -3.10 5.19
N ILE A 85 -3.07 -3.95 5.84
CA ILE A 85 -1.76 -3.59 6.34
C ILE A 85 -0.74 -4.47 5.63
N LEU A 86 0.22 -3.82 4.99
CA LEU A 86 1.29 -4.47 4.25
C LEU A 86 2.62 -4.29 4.97
N ARG A 87 3.48 -5.28 4.82
CA ARG A 87 4.87 -5.19 5.26
C ARG A 87 5.73 -5.11 4.01
N ILE A 88 6.61 -4.11 3.96
CA ILE A 88 7.50 -3.90 2.81
C ILE A 88 8.92 -3.90 3.33
N GLU A 89 9.71 -4.89 2.93
CA GLU A 89 11.10 -5.02 3.38
C GLU A 89 12.01 -4.06 2.64
N GLY A 90 12.91 -3.45 3.38
CA GLY A 90 13.89 -2.54 2.81
C GLY A 90 14.24 -1.43 3.78
N ASP A 91 15.01 -0.46 3.30
CA ASP A 91 15.40 0.69 4.11
C ASP A 91 14.18 1.57 4.36
N PRO A 92 13.75 1.72 5.63
CA PRO A 92 12.51 2.46 5.91
C PRO A 92 12.52 3.90 5.42
N GLU A 93 13.64 4.62 5.56
CA GLU A 93 13.71 6.01 5.11
C GLU A 93 13.51 6.13 3.61
N ASP A 94 14.18 5.25 2.86
CA ASP A 94 14.09 5.27 1.41
C ASP A 94 12.67 4.89 0.95
N LEU A 95 12.08 3.88 1.57
CA LEU A 95 10.74 3.44 1.21
C LEU A 95 9.70 4.50 1.50
N ILE A 96 9.78 5.16 2.65
CA ILE A 96 8.84 6.22 3.00
C ILE A 96 8.98 7.38 2.02
N ARG A 97 10.21 7.74 1.65
CA ARG A 97 10.44 8.82 0.68
C ARG A 97 9.80 8.46 -0.67
N ARG A 98 10.00 7.23 -1.14
CA ARG A 98 9.41 6.80 -2.42
C ARG A 98 7.91 6.78 -2.38
N LEU A 99 7.33 6.31 -1.27
CA LEU A 99 5.87 6.28 -1.13
C LEU A 99 5.29 7.68 -1.06
N ALA A 100 5.96 8.59 -0.38
CA ALA A 100 5.51 9.98 -0.33
C ALA A 100 5.49 10.60 -1.72
N GLU A 101 6.50 10.33 -2.52
CA GLU A 101 6.55 10.80 -3.91
C GLU A 101 5.40 10.22 -4.74
N LEU A 102 5.15 8.92 -4.59
CA LEU A 102 4.07 8.26 -5.32
C LEU A 102 2.70 8.78 -4.89
N ALA A 103 2.58 9.22 -3.65
CA ALA A 103 1.33 9.78 -3.13
C ALA A 103 1.10 11.23 -3.55
N GLY A 104 2.00 11.82 -4.33
CA GLY A 104 1.81 13.17 -4.86
C GLY A 104 2.28 14.26 -3.93
N ARG A 105 3.28 13.98 -3.11
CA ARG A 105 3.78 14.95 -2.12
C ARG A 105 4.95 15.74 -2.64
#